data_a87d337be694a0767fbca7c303f22a21
#
_entry.id   a87d337be694a0767fbca7c303f22a21
#
_cell.length_a   1.000
_cell.length_b   1.000
_cell.length_c   1.000
_cell.angle_alpha   90.00
_cell.angle_beta   90.00
_cell.angle_gamma   90.00
#
_symmetry.space_group_name_H-M   'P 1'
#
loop_
_entity.id
_entity.type
_entity.pdbx_description
1 polymer ?
#
loop_
_entity_poly.entity_id
_entity_poly.type
_entity_poly.pdbx_seq_one_letter_code
_entity_poly.pdbx_strand_id
1 'polypeptide(L)' 'MAKKETIYNMEQLPMVLRIDDVAAVLNIGRSAAYELVRSGQIKHIRIGTTYRIPRQEVMKFLGETA' A
#
# COMPACT_ATOMS: atom_id res chain seq x y z
N MET A 1 -6.31 14.66 16.97
CA MET A 1 -6.14 14.05 16.72
C MET A 1 -5.90 13.70 16.19
N ALA A 2 -5.86 13.60 16.08
CA ALA A 2 -5.68 12.87 15.67
C ALA A 2 -5.48 12.49 15.17
N LYS A 3 -5.63 12.58 15.30
CA LYS A 3 -5.33 11.92 14.90
C LYS A 3 -5.22 11.46 14.10
N LYS A 4 -5.21 11.58 13.99
CA LYS A 4 -4.82 11.07 13.39
C LYS A 4 -4.70 10.24 12.94
N GLU A 5 -5.38 10.58 13.24
CA GLU A 5 -5.00 9.52 13.04
C GLU A 5 -4.66 8.86 11.90
N THR A 6 -4.27 8.63 11.72
CA THR A 6 -3.54 7.97 10.68
C THR A 6 -3.78 6.50 10.59
N ILE A 7 -4.71 6.03 11.31
CA ILE A 7 -5.11 4.64 11.22
C ILE A 7 -6.15 4.53 10.13
N TYR A 8 -5.83 3.75 9.11
CA TYR A 8 -6.73 3.56 8.00
C TYR A 8 -7.59 2.34 8.24
N ASN A 9 -8.87 2.52 8.07
CA ASN A 9 -9.78 1.39 7.99
C ASN A 9 -9.67 0.85 6.57
N MET A 10 -9.23 -0.39 6.46
CA MET A 10 -8.99 -0.98 5.14
C MET A 10 -10.25 -0.98 4.28
N GLU A 11 -11.41 -1.06 4.91
CA GLU A 11 -12.66 -1.04 4.16
C GLU A 11 -12.96 0.31 3.52
N GLN A 12 -12.33 1.36 4.03
CA GLN A 12 -12.50 2.71 3.48
C GLN A 12 -11.54 3.00 2.35
N LEU A 13 -10.56 2.13 2.14
CA LEU A 13 -9.61 2.30 1.07
C LEU A 13 -10.19 1.79 -0.24
N PRO A 14 -9.79 2.36 -1.37
CA PRO A 14 -10.15 1.80 -2.66
C PRO A 14 -9.68 0.36 -2.75
N MET A 15 -10.35 -0.43 -3.57
CA MET A 15 -9.91 -1.81 -3.79
C MET A 15 -8.54 -1.89 -4.44
N VAL A 16 -8.19 -0.86 -5.22
CA VAL A 16 -6.91 -0.78 -5.91
C VAL A 16 -6.22 0.50 -5.46
N LEU A 17 -4.99 0.35 -5.01
CA LEU A 17 -4.23 1.44 -4.42
C LEU A 17 -3.11 1.89 -5.35
N ARG A 18 -2.67 3.13 -5.16
CA ARG A 18 -1.49 3.66 -5.82
C ARG A 18 -0.32 3.58 -4.84
N ILE A 19 0.88 3.86 -5.36
CA ILE A 19 2.09 3.87 -4.52
C ILE A 19 1.93 4.81 -3.33
N ASP A 20 1.36 6.00 -3.56
CA ASP A 20 1.17 6.96 -2.47
C ASP A 20 0.26 6.40 -1.39
N ASP A 21 -0.76 5.67 -1.80
CA ASP A 21 -1.68 5.05 -0.83
C ASP A 21 -0.97 3.99 -0.01
N VAL A 22 -0.14 3.19 -0.66
CA VAL A 22 0.64 2.15 0.03
C VAL A 22 1.56 2.80 1.06
N ALA A 23 2.24 3.87 0.66
CA ALA A 23 3.14 4.59 1.55
C ALA A 23 2.39 5.08 2.79
N ALA A 24 1.19 5.64 2.59
CA ALA A 24 0.39 6.16 3.69
C ALA A 24 -0.07 5.03 4.61
N VAL A 25 -0.56 3.94 4.04
CA VAL A 25 -1.05 2.81 4.83
C VAL A 25 0.06 2.19 5.66
N LEU A 26 1.24 2.03 5.07
CA LEU A 26 2.37 1.42 5.76
C LEU A 26 3.16 2.42 6.59
N ASN A 27 2.83 3.70 6.48
CA ASN A 27 3.51 4.77 7.18
C ASN A 27 5.00 4.78 6.87
N ILE A 28 5.32 4.70 5.58
CA ILE A 28 6.70 4.73 5.10
C ILE A 28 6.80 5.78 4.01
N GLY A 29 8.03 6.10 3.63
CA GLY A 29 8.25 7.04 2.56
C GLY A 29 7.82 6.48 1.21
N ARG A 30 7.60 7.37 0.25
CA ARG A 30 7.16 6.98 -1.07
C ARG A 30 8.19 6.08 -1.76
N SER A 31 9.47 6.40 -1.60
CA SER A 31 10.54 5.62 -2.20
C SER A 31 10.56 4.19 -1.67
N ALA A 32 10.34 4.04 -0.36
CA ALA A 32 10.32 2.72 0.25
C ALA A 32 9.11 1.93 -0.25
N ALA A 33 7.95 2.58 -0.36
CA ALA A 33 6.76 1.94 -0.88
C ALA A 33 6.96 1.48 -2.32
N TYR A 34 7.57 2.35 -3.12
CA TYR A 34 7.86 2.04 -4.51
C TYR A 34 8.73 0.79 -4.62
N GLU A 35 9.77 0.70 -3.78
CA GLU A 35 10.67 -0.44 -3.80
C GLU A 35 9.97 -1.73 -3.40
N LEU A 36 9.10 -1.66 -2.39
CA LEU A 36 8.36 -2.85 -1.97
C LEU A 36 7.50 -3.40 -3.11
N VAL A 37 6.86 -2.50 -3.84
CA VAL A 37 6.01 -2.90 -4.95
C VAL A 37 6.86 -3.36 -6.13
N ARG A 38 7.86 -2.57 -6.50
CA ARG A 38 8.69 -2.85 -7.67
C ARG A 38 9.43 -4.18 -7.52
N SER A 39 9.88 -4.48 -6.32
CA SER A 39 10.66 -5.71 -6.07
C SER A 39 9.78 -6.96 -6.00
N GLY A 40 8.46 -6.77 -5.98
CA GLY A 40 7.54 -7.90 -5.96
C GLY A 40 7.19 -8.39 -4.57
N GLN A 41 7.64 -7.71 -3.52
CA GLN A 41 7.27 -8.10 -2.17
C GLN A 41 5.79 -7.88 -1.91
N ILE A 42 5.19 -6.90 -2.58
CA ILE A 42 3.76 -6.70 -2.57
C ILE A 42 3.29 -6.91 -4.00
N LYS A 43 2.38 -7.85 -4.19
CA LYS A 43 1.86 -8.13 -5.52
C LYS A 43 1.14 -6.92 -6.08
N HIS A 44 1.29 -6.71 -7.36
CA HIS A 44 0.74 -5.55 -8.01
C HIS A 44 0.46 -5.85 -9.47
N ILE A 45 -0.30 -4.95 -10.09
CA ILE A 45 -0.57 -4.98 -11.53
C ILE A 45 0.06 -3.72 -12.10
N ARG A 46 0.76 -3.88 -13.21
CA ARG A 46 1.33 -2.73 -13.89
C ARG A 46 0.54 -2.46 -15.15
N ILE A 47 0.05 -1.22 -15.25
CA ILE A 47 -0.70 -0.79 -16.44
C ILE A 47 0.08 0.40 -17.01
N GLY A 48 0.74 0.17 -18.15
CA GLY A 48 1.64 1.16 -18.72
C GLY A 48 2.78 1.44 -17.74
N THR A 49 2.88 2.67 -17.27
CA THR A 49 3.90 3.07 -16.31
C THR A 49 3.33 3.18 -14.89
N THR A 50 2.09 2.77 -14.71
CA THR A 50 1.40 2.95 -13.43
C THR A 50 1.29 1.61 -12.71
N TYR A 51 1.63 1.63 -11.43
CA TYR A 51 1.44 0.47 -10.55
C TYR A 51 0.07 0.57 -9.90
N ARG A 52 -0.63 -0.55 -9.88
CA ARG A 52 -1.92 -0.68 -9.19
C ARG A 52 -1.79 -1.82 -8.21
N ILE A 53 -2.05 -1.56 -6.95
CA ILE A 53 -1.82 -2.52 -5.88
C ILE A 53 -3.17 -2.87 -5.25
N PRO A 54 -3.64 -4.12 -5.36
CA PRO A 54 -4.86 -4.51 -4.67
C PRO A 54 -4.69 -4.32 -3.16
N ARG A 55 -5.67 -3.72 -2.52
CA ARG A 55 -5.56 -3.48 -1.07
C ARG A 55 -5.39 -4.79 -0.31
N GLN A 56 -5.95 -5.88 -0.82
CA GLN A 56 -5.80 -7.19 -0.19
C GLN A 56 -4.35 -7.61 -0.09
N GLU A 57 -3.55 -7.25 -1.08
CA GLU A 57 -2.14 -7.60 -1.07
C GLU A 57 -1.37 -6.82 -0.01
N VAL A 58 -1.79 -5.59 0.24
CA VAL A 58 -1.19 -4.80 1.31
C VAL A 58 -1.56 -5.40 2.66
N MET A 59 -2.81 -5.79 2.83
CA MET A 59 -3.25 -6.44 4.06
C MET A 59 -2.49 -7.74 4.29
N LYS A 60 -2.30 -8.51 3.24
CA LYS A 60 -1.57 -9.77 3.32
C LYS A 60 -0.12 -9.53 3.72
N PHE A 61 0.49 -8.53 3.11
CA PHE A 61 1.87 -8.16 3.42
C PHE A 61 2.00 -7.80 4.91
N LEU A 62 1.07 -7.00 5.42
CA LEU A 62 1.08 -6.61 6.82
C LEU A 62 0.92 -7.82 7.72
N GLY A 63 0.05 -8.75 7.37
CA GLY A 63 -0.15 -9.95 8.15
C GLY A 63 1.07 -10.84 8.18
N GLU A 64 1.79 -10.91 7.06
CA GLU A 64 2.98 -11.75 6.97
C GLU A 64 4.17 -11.16 7.71
N THR A 65 4.20 -9.85 7.87
CA THR A 65 5.33 -9.17 8.51
C THR A 65 5.06 -8.81 9.96
N ALA A 66 3.83 -8.91 10.39
CA ALA A 66 3.44 -8.51 11.75
C ALA A 66 3.89 -9.52 12.81
#